data_4413a1f1789785d9ab31622cd53a7117
#
_entry.id   4413a1f1789785d9ab31622cd53a7117
#
_cell.length_a   1.000
_cell.length_b   1.000
_cell.length_c   1.000
_cell.angle_alpha   90.00
_cell.angle_beta   90.00
_cell.angle_gamma   90.00
#
_symmetry.space_group_name_H-M   'P 1'
#
loop_
_entity.id
_entity.type
_entity.pdbx_description
1 polymer ?
#
loop_
_entity_poly.entity_id
_entity_poly.type
_entity_poly.pdbx_seq_one_letter_code
_entity_poly.pdbx_strand_id
1 'polypeptide(L)'
;MGSEMCIRDSLRNSVKAIVDAYNGSIQFFISEPDDPIVSTWARIFPDLFEPMQAMPQLVRDHRRVPEDFFNVQVNQLKRYHVTDPQIFYNGDDVWQVPSEIYGGKKIDVEPYHITAQVQGNDNSEFLLLQPLTPLARPNLTAWLVARNDGDHYGELELIDFPKDKIILGPEQVQALIHQDPDVSEQFGLWDQDDLELVQGNLLVLPVGSGLLYVEPVYLRTRKVGLPSLARIVVSDGRLIAMDQNLNLALDQLMKKSSTRLTGRAKENINLVD
;
A
#
# COMPACT_ATOMS: atom_id res chain seq x y z
N MET A 1 -22.40 23.54 -27.41
CA MET A 1 -22.83 22.21 -27.00
C MET A 1 -21.79 21.22 -27.52
N GLY A 2 -20.76 20.93 -26.73
CA GLY A 2 -19.84 19.89 -27.06
C GLY A 2 -20.50 18.54 -26.74
N SER A 3 -20.67 17.69 -27.75
CA SER A 3 -21.04 16.30 -27.52
C SER A 3 -19.90 15.65 -26.77
N GLU A 4 -20.08 15.38 -25.49
CA GLU A 4 -19.21 14.44 -24.75
C GLU A 4 -19.40 13.08 -25.43
N MET A 5 -18.46 12.75 -26.27
CA MET A 5 -18.36 11.42 -26.85
C MET A 5 -17.94 10.52 -25.68
N CYS A 6 -18.88 9.74 -25.17
CA CYS A 6 -18.55 8.69 -24.18
C CYS A 6 -17.65 7.68 -24.87
N ILE A 7 -16.35 7.88 -24.75
CA ILE A 7 -15.35 6.89 -25.15
C ILE A 7 -15.47 5.74 -24.15
N ARG A 8 -15.95 4.60 -24.64
CA ARG A 8 -15.93 3.34 -23.87
C ARG A 8 -14.61 2.66 -24.16
N ASP A 9 -13.61 2.96 -23.34
CA ASP A 9 -12.32 2.33 -23.44
C ASP A 9 -12.27 1.06 -22.59
N SER A 10 -11.44 0.11 -23.03
CA SER A 10 -11.11 -1.10 -22.29
C SER A 10 -9.59 -1.11 -22.07
N LEU A 11 -9.16 -1.04 -20.81
CA LEU A 11 -7.77 -1.22 -20.46
C LEU A 11 -7.47 -2.71 -20.26
N ARG A 12 -6.47 -3.23 -20.98
CA ARG A 12 -6.10 -4.65 -20.96
C ARG A 12 -4.61 -4.80 -20.73
N ASN A 13 -4.23 -5.87 -20.05
CA ASN A 13 -2.83 -6.18 -19.74
C ASN A 13 -2.40 -7.50 -20.42
N SER A 14 -2.96 -7.78 -21.59
CA SER A 14 -2.89 -9.07 -22.28
C SER A 14 -1.57 -9.32 -22.98
N VAL A 15 -0.68 -8.33 -23.10
CA VAL A 15 0.64 -8.44 -23.73
C VAL A 15 1.71 -7.91 -22.79
N LYS A 16 2.80 -8.66 -22.67
CA LYS A 16 4.03 -8.24 -21.98
C LYS A 16 5.11 -8.04 -23.01
N ALA A 17 5.84 -6.94 -22.93
CA ALA A 17 6.98 -6.64 -23.79
C ALA A 17 8.28 -6.73 -22.99
N ILE A 18 9.26 -7.44 -23.56
CA ILE A 18 10.64 -7.41 -23.07
C ILE A 18 11.47 -6.60 -24.05
N VAL A 19 12.21 -5.64 -23.53
CA VAL A 19 13.15 -4.82 -24.30
C VAL A 19 14.57 -5.13 -23.83
N ASP A 20 15.42 -5.61 -24.72
CA ASP A 20 16.84 -5.79 -24.44
C ASP A 20 17.52 -4.42 -24.43
N ALA A 21 18.04 -4.02 -23.28
CA ALA A 21 18.70 -2.73 -23.10
C ALA A 21 20.02 -2.58 -23.85
N TYR A 22 20.64 -3.69 -24.31
CA TYR A 22 21.91 -3.65 -25.03
C TYR A 22 21.74 -3.45 -26.53
N ASN A 23 20.76 -4.12 -27.13
CA ASN A 23 20.57 -4.13 -28.58
C ASN A 23 19.25 -3.56 -29.05
N GLY A 24 18.32 -3.24 -28.12
CA GLY A 24 17.01 -2.67 -28.42
C GLY A 24 16.02 -3.67 -29.04
N SER A 25 16.30 -4.97 -29.06
CA SER A 25 15.35 -5.97 -29.54
C SER A 25 14.13 -6.04 -28.62
N ILE A 26 12.96 -6.25 -29.21
CA ILE A 26 11.68 -6.31 -28.50
C ILE A 26 11.04 -7.66 -28.76
N GLN A 27 10.56 -8.31 -27.69
CA GLN A 27 9.75 -9.52 -27.73
C GLN A 27 8.42 -9.28 -27.06
N PHE A 28 7.34 -9.80 -27.63
CA PHE A 28 5.97 -9.64 -27.12
C PHE A 28 5.41 -11.00 -26.70
N PHE A 29 4.92 -11.10 -25.48
CA PHE A 29 4.37 -12.33 -24.90
C PHE A 29 2.90 -12.14 -24.56
N ILE A 30 2.06 -13.08 -25.00
CA ILE A 30 0.62 -13.06 -24.71
C ILE A 30 0.41 -13.62 -23.31
N SER A 31 -0.12 -12.79 -22.38
CA SER A 31 -0.48 -13.18 -21.02
C SER A 31 -1.92 -13.66 -20.88
N GLU A 32 -2.83 -13.17 -21.75
CA GLU A 32 -4.25 -13.51 -21.76
C GLU A 32 -4.65 -14.01 -23.16
N PRO A 33 -4.49 -15.29 -23.47
CA PRO A 33 -4.72 -15.84 -24.82
C PRO A 33 -6.20 -15.74 -25.25
N ASP A 34 -7.13 -15.68 -24.28
CA ASP A 34 -8.57 -15.58 -24.54
C ASP A 34 -9.03 -14.13 -24.85
N ASP A 35 -8.14 -13.15 -24.74
CA ASP A 35 -8.47 -11.79 -25.13
C ASP A 35 -8.71 -11.67 -26.64
N PRO A 36 -9.92 -11.26 -27.08
CA PRO A 36 -10.28 -11.18 -28.49
C PRO A 36 -9.43 -10.18 -29.28
N ILE A 37 -8.94 -9.12 -28.63
CA ILE A 37 -8.12 -8.09 -29.29
C ILE A 37 -6.75 -8.64 -29.59
N VAL A 38 -6.03 -9.21 -28.59
CA VAL A 38 -4.71 -9.77 -28.82
C VAL A 38 -4.76 -10.98 -29.75
N SER A 39 -5.79 -11.82 -29.65
CA SER A 39 -6.02 -12.94 -30.57
C SER A 39 -6.22 -12.51 -32.01
N THR A 40 -6.84 -11.34 -32.24
CA THR A 40 -6.99 -10.76 -33.56
C THR A 40 -5.66 -10.25 -34.09
N TRP A 41 -4.89 -9.52 -33.26
CA TRP A 41 -3.56 -9.05 -33.64
C TRP A 41 -2.58 -10.19 -33.92
N ALA A 42 -2.60 -11.26 -33.11
CA ALA A 42 -1.77 -12.44 -33.32
C ALA A 42 -2.06 -13.16 -34.64
N ARG A 43 -3.31 -13.11 -35.14
CA ARG A 43 -3.66 -13.63 -36.46
C ARG A 43 -3.20 -12.75 -37.60
N ILE A 44 -3.18 -11.42 -37.40
CA ILE A 44 -2.69 -10.46 -38.40
C ILE A 44 -1.16 -10.51 -38.50
N PHE A 45 -0.47 -10.70 -37.37
CA PHE A 45 0.97 -10.71 -37.25
C PHE A 45 1.44 -12.01 -36.53
N PRO A 46 1.44 -13.17 -37.22
CA PRO A 46 1.66 -14.47 -36.59
C PRO A 46 3.05 -14.62 -35.97
N ASP A 47 4.05 -13.90 -36.46
CA ASP A 47 5.44 -13.99 -35.97
C ASP A 47 5.78 -12.91 -34.93
N LEU A 48 4.82 -12.08 -34.53
CA LEU A 48 5.05 -10.95 -33.61
C LEU A 48 4.95 -11.36 -32.13
N PHE A 49 4.08 -12.31 -31.85
CA PHE A 49 3.73 -12.67 -30.48
C PHE A 49 4.18 -14.10 -30.15
N GLU A 50 4.70 -14.25 -28.96
CA GLU A 50 5.06 -15.54 -28.39
C GLU A 50 4.12 -15.91 -27.23
N PRO A 51 3.91 -17.20 -26.93
CA PRO A 51 3.16 -17.60 -25.75
C PRO A 51 3.93 -17.24 -24.47
N MET A 52 3.21 -16.95 -23.38
CA MET A 52 3.81 -16.55 -22.09
C MET A 52 4.83 -17.57 -21.57
N GLN A 53 4.65 -18.86 -21.89
CA GLN A 53 5.55 -19.94 -21.47
C GLN A 53 6.94 -19.83 -22.10
N ALA A 54 7.06 -19.17 -23.25
CA ALA A 54 8.35 -18.93 -23.90
C ALA A 54 9.17 -17.82 -23.24
N MET A 55 8.55 -17.01 -22.38
CA MET A 55 9.24 -15.97 -21.61
C MET A 55 10.29 -16.62 -20.67
N PRO A 56 11.54 -16.12 -20.65
CA PRO A 56 12.55 -16.60 -19.72
C PRO A 56 12.07 -16.59 -18.28
N GLN A 57 12.28 -17.66 -17.52
CA GLN A 57 11.78 -17.81 -16.15
C GLN A 57 12.20 -16.64 -15.25
N LEU A 58 13.47 -16.22 -15.33
CA LEU A 58 13.99 -15.09 -14.56
C LEU A 58 13.18 -13.80 -14.78
N VAL A 59 12.80 -13.50 -16.03
CA VAL A 59 11.99 -12.32 -16.34
C VAL A 59 10.56 -12.51 -15.86
N ARG A 60 10.00 -13.70 -16.03
CA ARG A 60 8.66 -14.05 -15.58
C ARG A 60 8.49 -13.91 -14.07
N ASP A 61 9.49 -14.29 -13.29
CA ASP A 61 9.49 -14.16 -11.83
C ASP A 61 9.62 -12.71 -11.34
N HIS A 62 10.06 -11.80 -12.24
CA HIS A 62 10.18 -10.37 -11.92
C HIS A 62 9.06 -9.51 -12.50
N ARG A 63 7.99 -10.13 -13.04
CA ARG A 63 6.81 -9.38 -13.50
C ARG A 63 6.16 -8.65 -12.34
N ARG A 64 5.54 -7.52 -12.67
CA ARG A 64 4.74 -6.74 -11.72
C ARG A 64 3.40 -6.40 -12.35
N VAL A 65 2.36 -6.34 -11.55
CA VAL A 65 1.08 -5.77 -11.97
C VAL A 65 1.31 -4.29 -12.22
N PRO A 66 0.93 -3.75 -13.40
CA PRO A 66 1.10 -2.33 -13.68
C PRO A 66 0.27 -1.48 -12.70
N GLU A 67 0.91 -0.50 -12.07
CA GLU A 67 0.26 0.38 -11.08
C GLU A 67 -0.89 1.17 -11.68
N ASP A 68 -0.76 1.66 -12.91
CA ASP A 68 -1.85 2.38 -13.61
C ASP A 68 -3.09 1.49 -13.78
N PHE A 69 -2.88 0.21 -14.16
CA PHE A 69 -3.96 -0.76 -14.27
C PHE A 69 -4.59 -1.04 -12.90
N PHE A 70 -3.78 -1.22 -11.88
CA PHE A 70 -4.23 -1.42 -10.51
C PHE A 70 -5.03 -0.21 -9.99
N ASN A 71 -4.56 1.01 -10.24
CA ASN A 71 -5.26 2.24 -9.87
C ASN A 71 -6.64 2.39 -10.53
N VAL A 72 -6.81 1.92 -11.77
CA VAL A 72 -8.13 1.86 -12.41
C VAL A 72 -9.06 0.94 -11.63
N GLN A 73 -8.57 -0.24 -11.21
CA GLN A 73 -9.35 -1.19 -10.39
C GLN A 73 -9.71 -0.60 -9.02
N VAL A 74 -8.75 0.04 -8.35
CA VAL A 74 -8.99 0.77 -7.09
C VAL A 74 -10.09 1.81 -7.27
N ASN A 75 -10.02 2.63 -8.31
CA ASN A 75 -11.00 3.69 -8.57
C ASN A 75 -12.40 3.15 -8.84
N GLN A 76 -12.52 2.02 -9.49
CA GLN A 76 -13.81 1.37 -9.70
C GLN A 76 -14.33 0.77 -8.39
N LEU A 77 -13.47 0.06 -7.65
CA LEU A 77 -13.84 -0.61 -6.41
C LEU A 77 -14.38 0.37 -5.36
N LYS A 78 -13.85 1.59 -5.28
CA LYS A 78 -14.29 2.62 -4.32
C LYS A 78 -15.82 2.82 -4.29
N ARG A 79 -16.51 2.52 -5.39
CA ARG A 79 -17.96 2.64 -5.49
C ARG A 79 -18.66 1.31 -5.78
N TYR A 80 -18.05 0.47 -6.62
CA TYR A 80 -18.70 -0.75 -7.12
C TYR A 80 -18.56 -1.97 -6.19
N HIS A 81 -17.94 -1.83 -5.01
CA HIS A 81 -17.98 -2.86 -3.96
C HIS A 81 -19.37 -2.97 -3.32
N VAL A 82 -20.20 -1.92 -3.43
CA VAL A 82 -21.55 -1.89 -2.88
C VAL A 82 -22.48 -2.72 -3.76
N THR A 83 -23.04 -3.77 -3.21
CA THR A 83 -23.94 -4.70 -3.91
C THR A 83 -25.42 -4.35 -3.77
N ASP A 84 -25.79 -3.60 -2.72
CA ASP A 84 -27.17 -3.14 -2.51
C ASP A 84 -27.49 -1.95 -3.43
N PRO A 85 -28.51 -2.05 -4.32
CA PRO A 85 -28.83 -0.98 -5.27
C PRO A 85 -29.25 0.33 -4.59
N GLN A 86 -29.89 0.27 -3.43
CA GLN A 86 -30.36 1.47 -2.72
C GLN A 86 -29.21 2.21 -2.07
N ILE A 87 -28.28 1.48 -1.42
CA ILE A 87 -27.07 2.01 -0.84
C ILE A 87 -26.18 2.61 -1.93
N PHE A 88 -26.06 1.89 -3.06
CA PHE A 88 -25.30 2.36 -4.23
C PHE A 88 -25.87 3.68 -4.81
N TYR A 89 -27.21 3.75 -4.97
CA TYR A 89 -27.86 4.94 -5.51
C TYR A 89 -27.72 6.15 -4.58
N ASN A 90 -27.86 5.96 -3.28
CA ASN A 90 -27.71 7.02 -2.29
C ASN A 90 -26.27 7.49 -2.14
N GLY A 91 -25.29 6.70 -2.59
CA GLY A 91 -23.88 6.98 -2.38
C GLY A 91 -23.42 6.74 -0.93
N ASP A 92 -24.17 5.95 -0.18
CA ASP A 92 -23.78 5.47 1.13
C ASP A 92 -22.66 4.43 0.98
N ASP A 93 -21.76 4.35 1.96
CA ASP A 93 -20.63 3.41 1.97
C ASP A 93 -19.64 3.55 0.78
N VAL A 94 -19.48 4.74 0.24
CA VAL A 94 -18.42 5.02 -0.74
C VAL A 94 -17.07 5.02 -0.06
N TRP A 95 -16.09 4.35 -0.68
CA TRP A 95 -14.71 4.33 -0.20
C TRP A 95 -13.84 5.36 -0.90
N GLN A 96 -12.72 5.66 -0.27
CA GLN A 96 -11.67 6.52 -0.81
C GLN A 96 -10.28 5.97 -0.49
N VAL A 97 -9.30 6.44 -1.21
CA VAL A 97 -7.90 6.29 -0.84
C VAL A 97 -7.63 7.22 0.36
N PRO A 98 -7.05 6.72 1.45
CA PRO A 98 -6.69 7.57 2.57
C PRO A 98 -5.59 8.55 2.19
N SER A 99 -5.50 9.65 2.93
CA SER A 99 -4.40 10.60 2.78
C SER A 99 -3.27 10.31 3.77
N GLU A 100 -2.08 10.77 3.44
CA GLU A 100 -0.91 10.81 4.32
C GLU A 100 -0.18 12.15 4.19
N ILE A 101 0.72 12.43 5.13
CA ILE A 101 1.63 13.56 5.06
C ILE A 101 2.98 13.05 4.56
N TYR A 102 3.35 13.48 3.36
CA TYR A 102 4.64 13.19 2.75
C TYR A 102 5.38 14.49 2.45
N GLY A 103 6.60 14.63 2.96
CA GLY A 103 7.39 15.85 2.76
C GLY A 103 6.66 17.13 3.17
N GLY A 104 5.86 17.10 4.24
CA GLY A 104 5.07 18.23 4.74
C GLY A 104 3.83 18.57 3.91
N LYS A 105 3.45 17.74 2.93
CA LYS A 105 2.24 17.91 2.12
C LYS A 105 1.27 16.77 2.34
N LYS A 106 -0.01 17.07 2.38
CA LYS A 106 -1.06 16.06 2.38
C LYS A 106 -1.26 15.56 0.95
N ILE A 107 -1.04 14.26 0.75
CA ILE A 107 -1.22 13.55 -0.52
C ILE A 107 -2.06 12.31 -0.29
N ASP A 108 -2.62 11.74 -1.35
CA ASP A 108 -3.24 10.41 -1.28
C ASP A 108 -2.16 9.35 -1.17
N VAL A 109 -2.42 8.30 -0.38
CA VAL A 109 -1.51 7.16 -0.25
C VAL A 109 -1.40 6.44 -1.58
N GLU A 110 -0.20 6.43 -2.16
CA GLU A 110 0.06 5.67 -3.39
C GLU A 110 0.10 4.16 -3.10
N PRO A 111 -0.26 3.31 -4.09
CA PRO A 111 -0.07 1.88 -3.95
C PRO A 111 1.39 1.55 -3.65
N TYR A 112 1.64 0.60 -2.78
CA TYR A 112 3.00 0.19 -2.43
C TYR A 112 3.15 -1.32 -2.41
N HIS A 113 4.38 -1.78 -2.61
CA HIS A 113 4.72 -3.19 -2.62
C HIS A 113 5.15 -3.67 -1.23
N ILE A 114 4.67 -4.85 -0.86
CA ILE A 114 5.08 -5.57 0.36
C ILE A 114 5.34 -7.04 0.03
N THR A 115 6.12 -7.69 0.89
CA THR A 115 6.20 -9.16 0.92
C THR A 115 5.44 -9.64 2.14
N ALA A 116 4.35 -10.36 1.92
CA ALA A 116 3.49 -10.85 3.00
C ALA A 116 2.84 -12.19 2.63
N GLN A 117 2.33 -12.89 3.63
CA GLN A 117 1.51 -14.07 3.41
C GLN A 117 0.07 -13.67 3.08
N VAL A 118 -0.46 -14.27 2.02
CA VAL A 118 -1.88 -14.17 1.67
C VAL A 118 -2.65 -15.28 2.37
N GLN A 119 -3.87 -15.00 2.78
CA GLN A 119 -4.69 -15.97 3.49
C GLN A 119 -4.86 -17.25 2.66
N GLY A 120 -4.53 -18.38 3.26
CA GLY A 120 -4.58 -19.69 2.58
C GLY A 120 -3.29 -20.10 1.85
N ASN A 121 -2.24 -19.29 1.91
CA ASN A 121 -0.92 -19.64 1.39
C ASN A 121 0.14 -19.54 2.49
N ASP A 122 0.92 -20.62 2.67
CA ASP A 122 1.99 -20.66 3.67
C ASP A 122 3.24 -19.89 3.23
N ASN A 123 3.37 -19.58 1.94
CA ASN A 123 4.49 -18.84 1.40
C ASN A 123 4.21 -17.34 1.36
N SER A 124 5.24 -16.54 1.63
CA SER A 124 5.18 -15.10 1.40
C SER A 124 5.24 -14.78 -0.08
N GLU A 125 4.41 -13.85 -0.53
CA GLU A 125 4.32 -13.37 -1.90
C GLU A 125 4.64 -11.88 -1.97
N PHE A 126 5.10 -11.44 -3.13
CA PHE A 126 5.27 -10.03 -3.43
C PHE A 126 3.93 -9.45 -3.92
N LEU A 127 3.42 -8.50 -3.18
CA LEU A 127 2.08 -7.96 -3.33
C LEU A 127 2.13 -6.46 -3.62
N LEU A 128 1.22 -5.98 -4.47
CA LEU A 128 0.92 -4.55 -4.60
C LEU A 128 -0.36 -4.26 -3.80
N LEU A 129 -0.31 -3.31 -2.89
CA LEU A 129 -1.35 -3.06 -1.90
C LEU A 129 -1.82 -1.62 -1.92
N GLN A 130 -3.14 -1.43 -1.84
CA GLN A 130 -3.78 -0.12 -1.66
C GLN A 130 -4.71 -0.15 -0.45
N PRO A 131 -4.44 0.66 0.59
CA PRO A 131 -5.39 0.84 1.68
C PRO A 131 -6.61 1.66 1.24
N LEU A 132 -7.77 1.33 1.82
CA LEU A 132 -9.04 1.99 1.55
C LEU A 132 -9.74 2.36 2.86
N THR A 133 -10.37 3.52 2.87
CA THR A 133 -11.18 4.03 3.99
C THR A 133 -12.55 4.47 3.49
N PRO A 134 -13.61 4.44 4.32
CA PRO A 134 -14.88 5.05 3.97
C PRO A 134 -14.71 6.56 3.76
N LEU A 135 -15.47 7.15 2.84
CA LEU A 135 -15.39 8.58 2.51
C LEU A 135 -15.59 9.49 3.74
N ALA A 136 -16.46 9.08 4.67
CA ALA A 136 -16.83 9.88 5.85
C ALA A 136 -16.00 9.55 7.10
N ARG A 137 -15.09 8.58 7.06
CA ARG A 137 -14.35 8.11 8.24
C ARG A 137 -12.91 7.76 7.87
N PRO A 138 -11.93 8.21 8.67
CA PRO A 138 -10.52 7.93 8.39
C PRO A 138 -10.04 6.52 8.80
N ASN A 139 -10.95 5.68 9.34
CA ASN A 139 -10.64 4.31 9.75
C ASN A 139 -10.39 3.41 8.53
N LEU A 140 -9.37 2.57 8.62
CA LEU A 140 -9.08 1.57 7.59
C LEU A 140 -10.21 0.55 7.52
N THR A 141 -10.75 0.31 6.32
CA THR A 141 -11.87 -0.60 6.10
C THR A 141 -11.49 -1.81 5.27
N ALA A 142 -10.64 -1.63 4.28
CA ALA A 142 -10.21 -2.72 3.40
C ALA A 142 -8.83 -2.44 2.79
N TRP A 143 -8.22 -3.50 2.27
CA TRP A 143 -7.11 -3.44 1.33
C TRP A 143 -7.52 -4.08 0.01
N LEU A 144 -7.21 -3.41 -1.11
CA LEU A 144 -7.10 -4.09 -2.39
C LEU A 144 -5.65 -4.53 -2.56
N VAL A 145 -5.47 -5.80 -2.91
CA VAL A 145 -4.16 -6.43 -3.09
C VAL A 145 -4.09 -7.04 -4.48
N ALA A 146 -3.00 -6.81 -5.20
CA ALA A 146 -2.68 -7.52 -6.42
C ALA A 146 -1.48 -8.45 -6.20
N ARG A 147 -1.63 -9.71 -6.57
CA ARG A 147 -0.59 -10.74 -6.42
C ARG A 147 0.38 -10.66 -7.60
N ASN A 148 1.69 -10.67 -7.31
CA ASN A 148 2.73 -10.53 -8.33
C ASN A 148 3.50 -11.81 -8.61
N ASP A 149 3.34 -12.85 -7.80
CA ASP A 149 4.17 -14.05 -7.86
C ASP A 149 3.41 -15.27 -8.41
N GLY A 150 4.18 -16.15 -9.04
CA GLY A 150 3.76 -17.50 -9.45
C GLY A 150 2.55 -17.54 -10.37
N ASP A 151 1.70 -18.54 -10.14
CA ASP A 151 0.50 -18.81 -10.93
C ASP A 151 -0.65 -17.83 -10.59
N HIS A 152 -0.53 -17.12 -9.47
CA HIS A 152 -1.49 -16.13 -9.01
C HIS A 152 -1.23 -14.71 -9.53
N TYR A 153 -0.25 -14.55 -10.42
CA TYR A 153 0.07 -13.24 -10.99
C TYR A 153 -1.16 -12.58 -11.62
N GLY A 154 -1.46 -11.37 -11.14
CA GLY A 154 -2.57 -10.56 -11.65
C GLY A 154 -3.91 -10.79 -10.95
N GLU A 155 -4.00 -11.75 -10.04
CA GLU A 155 -5.18 -11.91 -9.19
C GLU A 155 -5.32 -10.71 -8.24
N LEU A 156 -6.54 -10.21 -8.13
CA LEU A 156 -6.91 -9.15 -7.22
C LEU A 156 -7.68 -9.74 -6.05
N GLU A 157 -7.26 -9.39 -4.84
CA GLU A 157 -7.92 -9.82 -3.61
C GLU A 157 -8.34 -8.60 -2.80
N LEU A 158 -9.58 -8.62 -2.32
CA LEU A 158 -10.11 -7.62 -1.40
C LEU A 158 -10.08 -8.18 0.01
N ILE A 159 -9.29 -7.58 0.88
CA ILE A 159 -9.18 -7.95 2.29
C ILE A 159 -10.00 -6.96 3.10
N ASP A 160 -11.17 -7.39 3.57
CA ASP A 160 -12.03 -6.59 4.43
C ASP A 160 -11.61 -6.70 5.90
N PHE A 161 -11.56 -5.56 6.58
CA PHE A 161 -11.30 -5.54 8.02
C PHE A 161 -12.59 -5.73 8.84
N PRO A 162 -12.48 -6.38 10.02
CA PRO A 162 -13.62 -6.58 10.89
C PRO A 162 -14.30 -5.27 11.29
N LYS A 163 -15.61 -5.16 11.10
CA LYS A 163 -16.38 -3.95 11.40
C LYS A 163 -16.57 -3.69 12.92
N ASP A 164 -16.34 -4.71 13.75
CA ASP A 164 -16.39 -4.64 15.21
C ASP A 164 -15.12 -4.08 15.85
N LYS A 165 -14.06 -3.93 15.07
CA LYS A 165 -12.78 -3.36 15.53
C LYS A 165 -12.48 -2.05 14.78
N ILE A 166 -12.10 -1.04 15.55
CA ILE A 166 -11.60 0.20 14.96
C ILE A 166 -10.13 0.00 14.58
N ILE A 167 -9.87 0.03 13.29
CA ILE A 167 -8.51 -0.03 12.75
C ILE A 167 -8.19 1.37 12.22
N LEU A 168 -7.11 1.95 12.73
CA LEU A 168 -6.74 3.31 12.37
C LEU A 168 -6.22 3.36 10.93
N GLY A 169 -6.67 4.35 10.17
CA GLY A 169 -6.11 4.65 8.87
C GLY A 169 -4.81 5.46 8.97
N PRO A 170 -4.07 5.60 7.86
CA PRO A 170 -2.78 6.30 7.82
C PRO A 170 -2.82 7.70 8.43
N GLU A 171 -3.80 8.52 8.08
CA GLU A 171 -3.97 9.89 8.61
C GLU A 171 -4.12 9.92 10.14
N GLN A 172 -4.86 8.96 10.70
CA GLN A 172 -5.04 8.88 12.16
C GLN A 172 -3.75 8.48 12.87
N VAL A 173 -3.00 7.54 12.29
CA VAL A 173 -1.73 7.12 12.89
C VAL A 173 -0.69 8.22 12.79
N GLN A 174 -0.62 8.95 11.69
CA GLN A 174 0.26 10.12 11.59
C GLN A 174 -0.12 11.20 12.61
N ALA A 175 -1.40 11.43 12.84
CA ALA A 175 -1.84 12.35 13.89
C ALA A 175 -1.39 11.89 15.29
N LEU A 176 -1.44 10.59 15.58
CA LEU A 176 -0.90 10.04 16.84
C LEU A 176 0.62 10.20 16.94
N ILE A 177 1.36 9.95 15.85
CA ILE A 177 2.81 10.16 15.80
C ILE A 177 3.17 11.59 16.14
N HIS A 178 2.49 12.57 15.55
CA HIS A 178 2.71 13.98 15.84
C HIS A 178 2.30 14.43 17.26
N GLN A 179 1.39 13.67 17.90
CA GLN A 179 0.95 13.94 19.29
C GLN A 179 1.82 13.24 20.32
N ASP A 180 2.66 12.28 19.92
CA ASP A 180 3.59 11.61 20.85
C ASP A 180 4.64 12.61 21.32
N PRO A 181 4.82 12.79 22.66
CA PRO A 181 5.74 13.81 23.18
C PRO A 181 7.19 13.62 22.74
N ASP A 182 7.67 12.38 22.74
CA ASP A 182 9.06 12.05 22.40
C ASP A 182 9.34 12.36 20.92
N VAL A 183 8.37 12.04 20.05
CA VAL A 183 8.46 12.28 18.59
C VAL A 183 8.34 13.78 18.31
N SER A 184 7.34 14.45 18.91
CA SER A 184 7.08 15.86 18.71
C SER A 184 8.25 16.75 19.15
N GLU A 185 8.86 16.45 20.30
CA GLU A 185 10.07 17.13 20.77
C GLU A 185 11.23 16.98 19.78
N GLN A 186 11.46 15.75 19.30
CA GLN A 186 12.53 15.46 18.35
C GLN A 186 12.32 16.15 17.00
N PHE A 187 11.09 16.16 16.50
CA PHE A 187 10.73 16.84 15.25
C PHE A 187 10.95 18.37 15.37
N GLY A 188 10.55 18.95 16.51
CA GLY A 188 10.79 20.36 16.78
C GLY A 188 12.27 20.74 16.86
N LEU A 189 13.13 19.83 17.35
CA LEU A 189 14.58 20.03 17.38
C LEU A 189 15.21 19.97 15.99
N TRP A 190 14.63 19.24 15.07
CA TRP A 190 15.19 19.04 13.72
C TRP A 190 14.67 20.02 12.67
N ASP A 191 13.47 20.55 12.83
CA ASP A 191 12.93 21.56 11.90
C ASP A 191 13.47 22.96 12.26
N GLN A 192 14.72 23.20 11.94
CA GLN A 192 15.43 24.46 12.17
C GLN A 192 15.75 25.16 10.84
N ASP A 193 16.30 26.38 10.90
CA ASP A 193 16.51 27.24 9.73
C ASP A 193 17.30 26.57 8.59
N ASP A 194 18.29 25.73 8.88
CA ASP A 194 19.15 25.08 7.89
C ASP A 194 18.76 23.62 7.59
N LEU A 195 17.89 23.01 8.38
CA LEU A 195 17.43 21.63 8.25
C LEU A 195 15.93 21.59 7.93
N GLU A 196 15.55 20.61 7.17
CA GLU A 196 14.16 20.31 6.85
C GLU A 196 13.86 18.85 7.20
N LEU A 197 12.82 18.65 7.98
CA LEU A 197 12.27 17.36 8.29
C LEU A 197 11.41 16.89 7.11
N VAL A 198 11.71 15.72 6.58
CA VAL A 198 10.94 15.09 5.49
C VAL A 198 10.38 13.77 5.99
N GLN A 199 9.08 13.74 6.22
CA GLN A 199 8.38 12.49 6.50
C GLN A 199 8.24 11.69 5.20
N GLY A 200 8.55 10.41 5.26
CA GLY A 200 8.33 9.49 4.15
C GLY A 200 6.92 8.90 4.18
N ASN A 201 6.64 7.97 3.28
CA ASN A 201 5.35 7.28 3.22
C ASN A 201 5.10 6.45 4.47
N LEU A 202 3.88 6.48 4.98
CA LEU A 202 3.45 5.63 6.08
C LEU A 202 3.00 4.27 5.52
N LEU A 203 3.81 3.26 5.73
CA LEU A 203 3.50 1.88 5.34
C LEU A 203 2.64 1.20 6.41
N VAL A 204 1.56 0.55 5.98
CA VAL A 204 0.71 -0.27 6.85
C VAL A 204 0.95 -1.73 6.49
N LEU A 205 1.56 -2.47 7.41
CA LEU A 205 2.05 -3.83 7.19
C LEU A 205 1.27 -4.84 8.02
N PRO A 206 0.86 -5.98 7.46
CA PRO A 206 0.28 -7.07 8.24
C PRO A 206 1.38 -7.77 9.06
N VAL A 207 1.18 -7.90 10.37
CA VAL A 207 2.09 -8.63 11.26
C VAL A 207 1.28 -9.52 12.20
N GLY A 208 1.35 -10.83 11.99
CA GLY A 208 0.52 -11.77 12.72
C GLY A 208 -0.98 -11.50 12.55
N SER A 209 -1.70 -11.25 13.63
CA SER A 209 -3.12 -10.90 13.62
C SER A 209 -3.39 -9.39 13.72
N GLY A 210 -2.35 -8.56 13.61
CA GLY A 210 -2.42 -7.11 13.76
C GLY A 210 -1.79 -6.36 12.60
N LEU A 211 -1.71 -5.05 12.75
CA LEU A 211 -1.06 -4.15 11.81
C LEU A 211 0.11 -3.45 12.48
N LEU A 212 1.17 -3.27 11.72
CA LEU A 212 2.31 -2.45 12.05
C LEU A 212 2.35 -1.26 11.09
N TYR A 213 2.43 -0.07 11.63
CA TYR A 213 2.62 1.16 10.89
C TYR A 213 4.08 1.55 10.96
N VAL A 214 4.68 1.87 9.83
CA VAL A 214 6.11 2.21 9.73
C VAL A 214 6.26 3.49 8.91
N GLU A 215 6.83 4.53 9.50
CA GLU A 215 7.09 5.80 8.86
C GLU A 215 8.58 6.13 8.94
N PRO A 216 9.30 6.18 7.81
CA PRO A 216 10.67 6.65 7.78
C PRO A 216 10.72 8.18 7.83
N VAL A 217 11.65 8.71 8.60
CA VAL A 217 11.87 10.15 8.77
C VAL A 217 13.26 10.51 8.27
N TYR A 218 13.30 11.45 7.35
CA TYR A 218 14.53 11.92 6.72
C TYR A 218 14.83 13.35 7.14
N LEU A 219 16.12 13.68 7.12
CA LEU A 219 16.61 15.05 7.25
C LEU A 219 17.35 15.44 5.98
N ARG A 220 17.11 16.67 5.52
CA ARG A 220 17.88 17.29 4.45
C ARG A 220 18.25 18.72 4.78
N THR A 221 19.35 19.20 4.24
CA THR A 221 19.69 20.62 4.31
C THR A 221 18.87 21.40 3.28
N ARG A 222 18.29 22.54 3.66
CA ARG A 222 17.39 23.34 2.79
C ARG A 222 18.09 23.86 1.53
N LYS A 223 19.39 24.09 1.58
CA LYS A 223 20.13 24.71 0.46
C LYS A 223 20.61 23.74 -0.61
N VAL A 224 21.16 22.61 -0.23
CA VAL A 224 21.65 21.57 -1.16
C VAL A 224 21.78 20.29 -0.35
N GLY A 225 20.81 19.40 -0.38
CA GLY A 225 20.98 18.17 0.36
C GLY A 225 20.08 17.05 -0.16
N LEU A 226 20.69 15.88 -0.32
CA LEU A 226 19.94 14.66 -0.47
C LEU A 226 19.34 14.30 0.92
N PRO A 227 18.08 13.89 0.99
CA PRO A 227 17.51 13.40 2.23
C PRO A 227 18.28 12.19 2.75
N SER A 228 18.65 12.21 4.02
CA SER A 228 19.25 11.06 4.70
C SER A 228 18.30 10.53 5.76
N LEU A 229 18.16 9.20 5.85
CA LEU A 229 17.33 8.56 6.87
C LEU A 229 17.86 8.91 8.26
N ALA A 230 17.05 9.58 9.07
CA ALA A 230 17.38 9.97 10.43
C ALA A 230 16.78 9.01 11.45
N ARG A 231 15.51 8.66 11.30
CA ARG A 231 14.77 7.77 12.22
C ARG A 231 13.73 6.95 11.46
N ILE A 232 13.28 5.91 12.15
CA ILE A 232 12.08 5.16 11.78
C ILE A 232 11.10 5.22 12.95
N VAL A 233 9.89 5.63 12.67
CA VAL A 233 8.77 5.61 13.61
C VAL A 233 7.96 4.36 13.35
N VAL A 234 7.61 3.63 14.39
CA VAL A 234 6.74 2.45 14.33
C VAL A 234 5.58 2.58 15.30
N SER A 235 4.43 2.05 14.91
CA SER A 235 3.24 2.03 15.76
C SER A 235 2.42 0.75 15.55
N ASP A 236 1.79 0.26 16.62
CA ASP A 236 0.76 -0.78 16.57
C ASP A 236 -0.66 -0.21 16.52
N GLY A 237 -0.79 1.09 16.26
CA GLY A 237 -2.03 1.86 16.31
C GLY A 237 -2.40 2.36 17.72
N ARG A 238 -1.56 2.10 18.74
CA ARG A 238 -1.78 2.54 20.14
C ARG A 238 -0.52 3.08 20.80
N LEU A 239 0.59 2.41 20.57
CA LEU A 239 1.90 2.78 21.08
C LEU A 239 2.76 3.24 19.93
N ILE A 240 3.66 4.16 20.22
CA ILE A 240 4.59 4.72 19.24
C ILE A 240 5.99 4.55 19.78
N ALA A 241 6.91 4.17 18.91
CA ALA A 241 8.34 4.15 19.18
C ALA A 241 9.11 4.71 17.99
N MET A 242 10.21 5.37 18.26
CA MET A 242 11.08 5.97 17.25
C MET A 242 12.53 5.69 17.57
N ASP A 243 13.28 5.18 16.58
CA ASP A 243 14.72 4.95 16.74
C ASP A 243 15.46 5.09 15.39
N GLN A 244 16.79 4.93 15.43
CA GLN A 244 17.68 5.08 14.28
C GLN A 244 17.44 4.06 13.16
N ASN A 245 16.93 2.90 13.49
CA ASN A 245 16.61 1.84 12.54
C ASN A 245 15.39 1.04 12.99
N LEU A 246 14.86 0.24 12.07
CA LEU A 246 13.64 -0.53 12.28
C LEU A 246 13.73 -1.50 13.47
N ASN A 247 14.85 -2.21 13.61
CA ASN A 247 15.00 -3.21 14.67
C ASN A 247 14.94 -2.56 16.05
N LEU A 248 15.67 -1.46 16.26
CA LEU A 248 15.66 -0.72 17.52
C LEU A 248 14.29 -0.11 17.82
N ALA A 249 13.61 0.43 16.82
CA ALA A 249 12.26 0.97 16.96
C ALA A 249 11.26 -0.13 17.34
N LEU A 250 11.34 -1.31 16.74
CA LEU A 250 10.51 -2.47 17.08
C LEU A 250 10.81 -2.97 18.51
N ASP A 251 12.08 -3.05 18.91
CA ASP A 251 12.46 -3.42 20.27
C ASP A 251 11.89 -2.47 21.32
N GLN A 252 11.91 -1.16 21.03
CA GLN A 252 11.28 -0.16 21.90
C GLN A 252 9.77 -0.33 21.97
N LEU A 253 9.10 -0.55 20.83
CA LEU A 253 7.66 -0.77 20.77
C LEU A 253 7.26 -1.99 21.60
N MET A 254 7.99 -3.09 21.48
CA MET A 254 7.76 -4.31 22.26
C MET A 254 7.98 -4.10 23.76
N LYS A 255 9.00 -3.34 24.16
CA LYS A 255 9.23 -2.97 25.56
C LYS A 255 8.09 -2.13 26.13
N LYS A 256 7.62 -1.09 25.39
CA LYS A 256 6.47 -0.27 25.78
C LYS A 256 5.20 -1.14 25.93
N SER A 257 4.98 -2.09 25.04
CA SER A 257 3.84 -3.02 25.07
C SER A 257 3.89 -3.94 26.30
N SER A 258 5.03 -4.56 26.60
CA SER A 258 5.20 -5.45 27.75
C SER A 258 5.04 -4.71 29.09
N THR A 259 5.55 -3.48 29.21
CA THR A 259 5.40 -2.63 30.40
C THR A 259 3.93 -2.28 30.66
N ARG A 260 3.16 -2.00 29.59
CA ARG A 260 1.72 -1.68 29.70
C ARG A 260 0.91 -2.89 30.15
N LEU A 261 1.24 -4.09 29.66
CA LEU A 261 0.56 -5.33 30.07
C LEU A 261 0.82 -5.63 31.56
N THR A 262 2.05 -5.47 32.03
CA THR A 262 2.41 -5.67 33.47
C THR A 262 1.80 -4.59 34.38
N GLY A 263 1.67 -3.34 33.90
CA GLY A 263 0.98 -2.27 34.63
C GLY A 263 -0.51 -2.56 34.82
N ARG A 264 -1.22 -2.95 33.74
CA ARG A 264 -2.64 -3.33 33.83
C ARG A 264 -2.90 -4.55 34.71
N ALA A 265 -2.00 -5.53 34.70
CA ALA A 265 -2.11 -6.70 35.56
C ALA A 265 -2.01 -6.30 37.06
N LYS A 266 -1.15 -5.34 37.40
CA LYS A 266 -1.03 -4.81 38.78
C LYS A 266 -2.23 -3.98 39.21
N GLU A 267 -2.80 -3.14 38.32
CA GLU A 267 -4.01 -2.39 38.63
C GLU A 267 -5.23 -3.28 38.89
N ASN A 268 -5.39 -4.34 38.11
CA ASN A 268 -6.49 -5.30 38.30
C ASN A 268 -6.35 -6.13 39.59
N ILE A 269 -5.15 -6.33 40.10
CA ILE A 269 -4.92 -7.00 41.38
C ILE A 269 -5.27 -6.07 42.57
N ASN A 270 -5.01 -4.76 42.44
CA ASN A 270 -5.33 -3.78 43.48
C ASN A 270 -6.82 -3.36 43.52
N LEU A 271 -7.65 -3.79 42.57
CA LEU A 271 -9.10 -3.55 42.54
C LEU A 271 -9.91 -4.72 43.15
N VAL A 272 -9.27 -5.78 43.60
CA VAL A 272 -9.88 -6.99 44.17
C VAL A 272 -9.65 -7.11 45.69
N ASP A 273 -8.89 -6.18 46.30
CA ASP A 273 -8.80 -5.97 47.73
C ASP A 273 -9.64 -4.76 48.17
#